data_496cbee86f1f3256ae591eeae4a2ec70
#
_entry.id   496cbee86f1f3256ae591eeae4a2ec70
#
_cell.length_a   1.000
_cell.length_b   1.000
_cell.length_c   1.000
_cell.angle_alpha   90.00
_cell.angle_beta   90.00
_cell.angle_gamma   90.00
#
_symmetry.space_group_name_H-M   'P 1'
#
loop_
_entity.id
_entity.type
_entity.pdbx_description
1 polymer ?
#
loop_
_entity_poly.entity_id
_entity_poly.type
_entity_poly.pdbx_seq_one_letter_code
_entity_poly.pdbx_strand_id
1 'polypeptide(L)'
;VLPDNILTFIASNAWSVFLIVLFFGGSIFVHELGHYLAARSRGVHVEVFSIGFGPPIFSWKDAAGTRYQVAWFPLGGYVLLPQIADLGPVEGESTVDLSTLPPVTYGTKFLVFVAGAAFNVLFAFGLACIVWVVGQPENNESESTQIGYVTRTIDLANGTKVESPALQAGLRVGDVIKSIDGSPVTSWDDVNETLSMGSGRDLAGDRSAVLDLERDGKPLRITVHPRLVGDEHWRRVGIMPGYDLNVHSVEPNSASARAGLAPGDRIIDVNGAPIMNASGLGEELALDSEHPARLGVLRNGKRLDLVIAPRIGGIQ
;
A
#
# COMPACT_ATOMS: atom_id res chain seq x y z
N VAL A 1 15.06 2.80 -13.11
CA VAL A 1 16.53 2.89 -13.17
C VAL A 1 17.05 2.11 -11.98
N LEU A 2 17.79 1.01 -12.21
CA LEU A 2 18.47 0.30 -11.14
C LEU A 2 19.57 1.23 -10.61
N PRO A 3 19.74 1.38 -9.30
CA PRO A 3 20.77 2.24 -8.74
C PRO A 3 22.15 1.72 -9.16
N ASP A 4 23.05 2.62 -9.51
CA ASP A 4 24.41 2.33 -9.98
C ASP A 4 25.25 1.51 -8.98
N ASN A 5 24.76 1.38 -7.72
CA ASN A 5 25.34 0.54 -6.70
C ASN A 5 24.26 -0.05 -5.77
N ILE A 6 24.13 -1.39 -5.79
CA ILE A 6 23.16 -2.12 -4.96
C ILE A 6 23.40 -1.91 -3.45
N LEU A 7 24.64 -1.70 -3.04
CA LEU A 7 24.98 -1.46 -1.63
C LEU A 7 24.46 -0.09 -1.16
N THR A 8 24.53 0.92 -2.02
CA THR A 8 24.00 2.26 -1.73
C THR A 8 22.48 2.22 -1.62
N PHE A 9 21.81 1.46 -2.51
CA PHE A 9 20.37 1.27 -2.44
C PHE A 9 19.96 0.55 -1.14
N ILE A 10 20.65 -0.52 -0.75
CA ILE A 10 20.36 -1.24 0.50
C ILE A 10 20.61 -0.34 1.71
N ALA A 11 21.69 0.46 1.71
CA ALA A 11 22.00 1.35 2.81
C ALA A 11 20.97 2.48 2.97
N SER A 12 20.53 3.09 1.85
CA SER A 12 19.51 4.15 1.86
C SER A 12 18.11 3.63 2.24
N ASN A 13 17.84 2.33 2.03
CA ASN A 13 16.56 1.68 2.36
C ASN A 13 16.70 0.65 3.49
N ALA A 14 17.71 0.77 4.34
CA ALA A 14 18.04 -0.23 5.36
C ALA A 14 16.86 -0.60 6.27
N TRP A 15 16.01 0.36 6.63
CA TRP A 15 14.81 0.13 7.43
C TRP A 15 13.79 -0.75 6.69
N SER A 16 13.50 -0.44 5.43
CA SER A 16 12.57 -1.22 4.61
C SER A 16 13.07 -2.63 4.36
N VAL A 17 14.37 -2.78 4.08
CA VAL A 17 15.02 -4.10 3.92
C VAL A 17 14.95 -4.89 5.22
N PHE A 18 15.22 -4.25 6.37
CA PHE A 18 15.09 -4.88 7.69
C PHE A 18 13.66 -5.40 7.93
N LEU A 19 12.64 -4.59 7.65
CA LEU A 19 11.24 -5.00 7.83
C LEU A 19 10.86 -6.17 6.90
N ILE A 20 11.30 -6.16 5.65
CA ILE A 20 11.07 -7.27 4.72
C ILE A 20 11.68 -8.56 5.28
N VAL A 21 12.95 -8.53 5.69
CA VAL A 21 13.64 -9.69 6.28
C VAL A 21 12.95 -10.15 7.56
N LEU A 22 12.53 -9.21 8.43
CA LEU A 22 11.85 -9.52 9.67
C LEU A 22 10.50 -10.21 9.45
N PHE A 23 9.64 -9.65 8.61
CA PHE A 23 8.30 -10.21 8.40
C PHE A 23 8.33 -11.46 7.54
N PHE A 24 9.10 -11.47 6.47
CA PHE A 24 9.23 -12.65 5.61
C PHE A 24 9.95 -13.79 6.34
N GLY A 25 11.09 -13.51 6.95
CA GLY A 25 11.82 -14.48 7.78
C GLY A 25 11.02 -14.94 9.00
N GLY A 26 10.29 -14.02 9.63
CA GLY A 26 9.37 -14.32 10.73
C GLY A 26 8.25 -15.26 10.33
N SER A 27 7.66 -15.07 9.14
CA SER A 27 6.61 -15.95 8.59
C SER A 27 7.15 -17.37 8.34
N ILE A 28 8.37 -17.48 7.77
CA ILE A 28 9.03 -18.77 7.56
C ILE A 28 9.32 -19.44 8.90
N PHE A 29 9.92 -18.72 9.83
CA PHE A 29 10.19 -19.23 11.18
C PHE A 29 8.94 -19.78 11.84
N VAL A 30 7.83 -19.05 11.82
CA VAL A 30 6.56 -19.46 12.42
C VAL A 30 6.00 -20.69 11.72
N HIS A 31 6.12 -20.80 10.40
CA HIS A 31 5.75 -21.97 9.62
C HIS A 31 6.51 -23.22 10.06
N GLU A 32 7.83 -23.14 10.10
CA GLU A 32 8.68 -24.26 10.54
C GLU A 32 8.45 -24.62 12.02
N LEU A 33 8.21 -23.60 12.87
CA LEU A 33 7.86 -23.78 14.26
C LEU A 33 6.55 -24.59 14.41
N GLY A 34 5.57 -24.36 13.52
CA GLY A 34 4.33 -25.13 13.47
C GLY A 34 4.60 -26.63 13.22
N HIS A 35 5.40 -26.96 12.22
CA HIS A 35 5.81 -28.35 11.95
C HIS A 35 6.56 -28.97 13.14
N TYR A 36 7.53 -28.22 13.67
CA TYR A 36 8.32 -28.64 14.82
C TYR A 36 7.45 -28.97 16.04
N LEU A 37 6.58 -28.07 16.46
CA LEU A 37 5.73 -28.25 17.63
C LEU A 37 4.73 -29.38 17.45
N ALA A 38 4.13 -29.49 16.26
CA ALA A 38 3.22 -30.59 15.95
C ALA A 38 3.93 -31.95 15.98
N ALA A 39 5.10 -32.07 15.35
CA ALA A 39 5.93 -33.28 15.37
C ALA A 39 6.29 -33.68 16.80
N ARG A 40 6.82 -32.74 17.57
CA ARG A 40 7.25 -32.98 18.94
C ARG A 40 6.10 -33.35 19.87
N SER A 41 4.92 -32.73 19.71
CA SER A 41 3.70 -33.06 20.48
C SER A 41 3.18 -34.48 20.25
N ARG A 42 3.54 -35.09 19.10
CA ARG A 42 3.16 -36.42 18.69
C ARG A 42 4.27 -37.46 18.88
N GLY A 43 5.37 -37.08 19.50
CA GLY A 43 6.53 -37.95 19.72
C GLY A 43 7.28 -38.31 18.43
N VAL A 44 7.12 -37.57 17.37
CA VAL A 44 7.92 -37.69 16.13
C VAL A 44 9.31 -37.15 16.40
N HIS A 45 10.33 -37.91 15.97
CA HIS A 45 11.72 -37.49 16.13
C HIS A 45 12.03 -36.30 15.21
N VAL A 46 12.52 -35.22 15.80
CA VAL A 46 13.01 -34.03 15.09
C VAL A 46 14.52 -34.04 15.11
N GLU A 47 15.15 -34.26 13.98
CA GLU A 47 16.61 -34.29 13.87
C GLU A 47 17.21 -32.89 13.78
N VAL A 48 16.66 -32.02 12.96
CA VAL A 48 17.12 -30.63 12.75
C VAL A 48 15.95 -29.66 12.73
N PHE A 49 16.14 -28.52 13.35
CA PHE A 49 15.31 -27.33 13.19
C PHE A 49 16.22 -26.19 12.69
N SER A 50 16.04 -25.77 11.44
CA SER A 50 16.91 -24.78 10.81
C SER A 50 16.14 -23.51 10.43
N ILE A 51 16.70 -22.36 10.80
CA ILE A 51 16.33 -21.06 10.27
C ILE A 51 17.36 -20.74 9.19
N GLY A 52 16.91 -20.64 7.93
CA GLY A 52 17.79 -20.46 6.79
C GLY A 52 18.29 -21.77 6.20
N PHE A 53 18.93 -21.65 5.04
CA PHE A 53 19.58 -22.73 4.29
C PHE A 53 21.10 -22.56 4.25
N GLY A 54 21.80 -23.67 3.98
CA GLY A 54 23.25 -23.70 3.79
C GLY A 54 24.03 -23.96 5.07
N PRO A 55 25.35 -23.62 5.09
CA PRO A 55 26.21 -23.87 6.24
C PRO A 55 25.71 -23.13 7.49
N PRO A 56 25.74 -23.77 8.67
CA PRO A 56 25.31 -23.11 9.91
C PRO A 56 26.31 -22.04 10.34
N ILE A 57 25.77 -20.84 10.67
CA ILE A 57 26.53 -19.79 11.36
C ILE A 57 26.65 -20.16 12.84
N PHE A 58 25.55 -20.67 13.40
CA PHE A 58 25.44 -21.06 14.79
C PHE A 58 24.56 -22.30 14.92
N SER A 59 24.99 -23.28 15.75
CA SER A 59 24.19 -24.49 16.00
C SER A 59 24.41 -25.03 17.40
N TRP A 60 23.35 -25.62 17.98
CA TRP A 60 23.41 -26.33 19.26
C TRP A 60 22.47 -27.52 19.23
N LYS A 61 22.65 -28.46 20.19
CA LYS A 61 21.74 -29.60 20.36
C LYS A 61 21.05 -29.52 21.72
N ASP A 62 19.77 -29.92 21.76
CA ASP A 62 19.06 -30.10 23.03
C ASP A 62 19.29 -31.51 23.62
N ALA A 63 18.75 -31.73 24.81
CA ALA A 63 18.83 -33.02 25.51
C ALA A 63 18.08 -34.16 24.77
N ALA A 64 17.14 -33.83 23.88
CA ALA A 64 16.41 -34.79 23.06
C ALA A 64 17.15 -35.13 21.75
N GLY A 65 18.32 -34.52 21.50
CA GLY A 65 19.13 -34.76 20.33
C GLY A 65 18.80 -33.87 19.11
N THR A 66 17.77 -33.04 19.19
CA THR A 66 17.43 -32.10 18.12
C THR A 66 18.52 -31.06 17.96
N ARG A 67 19.00 -30.89 16.74
CA ARG A 67 19.94 -29.83 16.37
C ARG A 67 19.19 -28.61 15.89
N TYR A 68 19.38 -27.51 16.61
CA TYR A 68 18.92 -26.17 16.20
C TYR A 68 20.04 -25.47 15.49
N GLN A 69 19.72 -24.77 14.38
CA GLN A 69 20.74 -24.01 13.67
C GLN A 69 20.17 -22.76 13.00
N VAL A 70 21.03 -21.77 12.85
CA VAL A 70 20.81 -20.58 12.03
C VAL A 70 21.84 -20.64 10.90
N ALA A 71 21.38 -20.63 9.66
CA ALA A 71 22.22 -20.75 8.49
C ALA A 71 22.40 -19.43 7.74
N TRP A 72 23.36 -19.40 6.81
CA TRP A 72 23.78 -18.18 6.12
C TRP A 72 22.70 -17.54 5.22
N PHE A 73 21.81 -18.35 4.62
CA PHE A 73 20.76 -17.84 3.73
C PHE A 73 19.42 -17.72 4.48
N PRO A 74 19.05 -16.52 4.96
CA PRO A 74 17.88 -16.33 5.84
C PRO A 74 16.53 -16.40 5.09
N LEU A 75 16.53 -16.74 3.80
CA LEU A 75 15.34 -16.80 2.95
C LEU A 75 14.70 -18.19 2.94
N GLY A 76 14.57 -18.81 4.12
CA GLY A 76 13.98 -20.14 4.22
C GLY A 76 14.17 -20.73 5.61
N GLY A 77 13.81 -21.98 5.75
CA GLY A 77 13.98 -22.82 6.94
C GLY A 77 13.56 -24.23 6.61
N TYR A 78 13.83 -25.15 7.53
CA TYR A 78 13.31 -26.51 7.44
C TYR A 78 13.31 -27.24 8.79
N VAL A 79 12.42 -28.21 8.88
CA VAL A 79 12.40 -29.16 10.01
C VAL A 79 12.64 -30.54 9.45
N LEU A 80 13.80 -31.15 9.74
CA LEU A 80 14.12 -32.48 9.30
C LEU A 80 13.40 -33.52 10.17
N LEU A 81 12.41 -34.19 9.56
CA LEU A 81 11.53 -35.19 10.16
C LEU A 81 11.69 -36.56 9.46
N PRO A 82 12.70 -37.36 9.76
CA PRO A 82 13.02 -38.57 9.03
C PRO A 82 11.87 -39.58 8.90
N GLN A 83 10.96 -39.61 9.91
CA GLN A 83 9.81 -40.54 9.92
C GLN A 83 8.65 -40.07 9.02
N ILE A 84 8.62 -38.83 8.55
CA ILE A 84 7.45 -38.26 7.83
C ILE A 84 7.76 -38.09 6.34
N ALA A 85 8.88 -37.49 6.01
CA ALA A 85 9.27 -37.22 4.64
C ALA A 85 10.78 -37.38 4.48
N ASP A 86 11.19 -38.01 3.40
CA ASP A 86 12.56 -38.08 2.95
C ASP A 86 12.78 -36.95 1.92
N LEU A 87 13.18 -35.78 2.38
CA LEU A 87 13.50 -34.61 1.57
C LEU A 87 15.02 -34.42 1.43
N GLY A 88 15.77 -35.52 1.55
CA GLY A 88 17.23 -35.57 1.53
C GLY A 88 17.95 -34.64 0.54
N PRO A 89 17.48 -34.51 -0.72
CA PRO A 89 18.10 -33.61 -1.66
C PRO A 89 18.04 -32.13 -1.31
N VAL A 90 17.06 -31.72 -0.49
CA VAL A 90 16.81 -30.31 -0.13
C VAL A 90 17.23 -29.99 1.29
N GLU A 91 17.02 -30.93 2.23
CA GLU A 91 17.19 -30.71 3.67
C GLU A 91 18.43 -31.41 4.25
N GLY A 92 19.14 -32.18 3.44
CA GLY A 92 20.28 -33.02 3.84
C GLY A 92 19.88 -34.46 4.17
N GLU A 93 20.83 -35.36 4.08
CA GLU A 93 20.60 -36.78 4.44
C GLU A 93 20.46 -36.93 5.95
N SER A 94 19.41 -37.65 6.36
CA SER A 94 19.24 -38.05 7.77
C SER A 94 20.33 -39.05 8.18
N THR A 95 20.88 -38.84 9.37
CA THR A 95 21.84 -39.76 9.98
C THR A 95 21.20 -40.80 10.88
N VAL A 96 19.87 -40.73 11.05
CA VAL A 96 19.09 -41.57 11.97
C VAL A 96 18.65 -42.86 11.28
N ASP A 97 18.87 -44.01 11.94
CA ASP A 97 18.35 -45.26 11.47
C ASP A 97 16.84 -45.36 11.71
N LEU A 98 16.06 -45.25 10.63
CA LEU A 98 14.60 -45.27 10.64
C LEU A 98 14.03 -46.56 11.23
N SER A 99 14.78 -47.68 11.19
CA SER A 99 14.32 -48.97 11.74
C SER A 99 14.20 -48.94 13.26
N THR A 100 14.87 -48.01 13.91
CA THR A 100 14.86 -47.84 15.38
C THR A 100 13.71 -46.94 15.87
N LEU A 101 13.03 -46.24 14.96
CA LEU A 101 11.98 -45.30 15.30
C LEU A 101 10.58 -45.92 15.16
N PRO A 102 9.63 -45.55 16.03
CA PRO A 102 8.25 -46.07 15.93
C PRO A 102 7.55 -45.56 14.66
N PRO A 103 6.67 -46.35 14.05
CA PRO A 103 5.94 -45.94 12.86
C PRO A 103 4.98 -44.76 13.17
N VAL A 104 4.91 -43.78 12.26
CA VAL A 104 4.05 -42.61 12.39
C VAL A 104 2.71 -42.84 11.71
N THR A 105 1.61 -42.55 12.42
CA THR A 105 0.25 -42.69 11.89
C THR A 105 -0.09 -41.62 10.84
N TYR A 106 -1.04 -41.95 9.96
CA TYR A 106 -1.53 -40.97 8.96
C TYR A 106 -2.07 -39.68 9.59
N GLY A 107 -2.80 -39.78 10.71
CA GLY A 107 -3.31 -38.61 11.42
C GLY A 107 -2.19 -37.70 11.94
N THR A 108 -1.09 -38.29 12.42
CA THR A 108 0.10 -37.55 12.84
C THR A 108 0.79 -36.85 11.65
N LYS A 109 0.97 -37.59 10.53
CA LYS A 109 1.53 -37.00 9.30
C LYS A 109 0.70 -35.82 8.81
N PHE A 110 -0.62 -35.99 8.75
CA PHE A 110 -1.54 -34.93 8.34
C PHE A 110 -1.47 -33.72 9.28
N LEU A 111 -1.48 -33.94 10.61
CA LEU A 111 -1.38 -32.87 11.58
C LEU A 111 -0.09 -32.06 11.42
N VAL A 112 1.04 -32.75 11.29
CA VAL A 112 2.34 -32.11 11.09
C VAL A 112 2.37 -31.33 9.78
N PHE A 113 1.84 -31.91 8.69
CA PHE A 113 1.79 -31.25 7.38
C PHE A 113 0.97 -29.96 7.40
N VAL A 114 -0.18 -29.94 8.06
CA VAL A 114 -1.06 -28.76 8.12
C VAL A 114 -0.58 -27.73 9.14
N ALA A 115 0.20 -28.14 10.15
CA ALA A 115 0.59 -27.28 11.27
C ALA A 115 1.36 -26.03 10.83
N GLY A 116 2.25 -26.14 9.84
CA GLY A 116 2.99 -24.98 9.33
C GLY A 116 2.07 -23.89 8.78
N ALA A 117 1.13 -24.28 7.93
CA ALA A 117 0.13 -23.35 7.38
C ALA A 117 -0.80 -22.78 8.47
N ALA A 118 -1.24 -23.63 9.42
CA ALA A 118 -2.09 -23.19 10.53
C ALA A 118 -1.39 -22.15 11.41
N PHE A 119 -0.10 -22.32 11.68
CA PHE A 119 0.69 -21.35 12.44
C PHE A 119 0.86 -20.03 11.68
N ASN A 120 1.00 -20.04 10.36
CA ASN A 120 1.02 -18.82 9.57
C ASN A 120 -0.33 -18.08 9.64
N VAL A 121 -1.46 -18.77 9.63
CA VAL A 121 -2.78 -18.15 9.83
C VAL A 121 -2.87 -17.51 11.22
N LEU A 122 -2.42 -18.19 12.28
CA LEU A 122 -2.38 -17.63 13.63
C LEU A 122 -1.44 -16.43 13.73
N PHE A 123 -0.30 -16.47 13.06
CA PHE A 123 0.64 -15.36 12.99
C PHE A 123 0.05 -14.15 12.27
N ALA A 124 -0.58 -14.35 11.11
CA ALA A 124 -1.26 -13.30 10.38
C ALA A 124 -2.40 -12.68 11.20
N PHE A 125 -3.18 -13.51 11.90
CA PHE A 125 -4.22 -13.04 12.80
C PHE A 125 -3.64 -12.21 13.96
N GLY A 126 -2.54 -12.67 14.57
CA GLY A 126 -1.84 -11.92 15.62
C GLY A 126 -1.36 -10.55 15.12
N LEU A 127 -0.76 -10.49 13.92
CA LEU A 127 -0.35 -9.22 13.30
C LEU A 127 -1.55 -8.32 13.01
N ALA A 128 -2.66 -8.88 12.51
CA ALA A 128 -3.89 -8.11 12.29
C ALA A 128 -4.45 -7.52 13.59
N CYS A 129 -4.42 -8.27 14.69
CA CYS A 129 -4.80 -7.75 16.01
C CYS A 129 -3.88 -6.61 16.47
N ILE A 130 -2.57 -6.72 16.23
CA ILE A 130 -1.62 -5.65 16.54
C ILE A 130 -1.96 -4.39 15.74
N VAL A 131 -2.15 -4.52 14.42
CA VAL A 131 -2.53 -3.40 13.56
C VAL A 131 -3.86 -2.79 13.99
N TRP A 132 -4.83 -3.62 14.40
CA TRP A 132 -6.13 -3.14 14.87
C TRP A 132 -6.02 -2.33 16.18
N VAL A 133 -5.12 -2.72 17.09
CA VAL A 133 -4.91 -2.00 18.37
C VAL A 133 -4.05 -0.76 18.21
N VAL A 134 -2.99 -0.84 17.40
CA VAL A 134 -2.03 0.26 17.19
C VAL A 134 -2.59 1.30 16.20
N GLY A 135 -3.46 0.87 15.28
CA GLY A 135 -3.91 1.66 14.14
C GLY A 135 -2.93 1.62 12.98
N GLN A 136 -3.39 2.07 11.85
CA GLN A 136 -2.54 2.34 10.68
C GLN A 136 -2.23 3.84 10.65
N PRO A 137 -1.02 4.25 10.22
CA PRO A 137 -0.78 5.66 9.95
C PRO A 137 -1.75 6.11 8.85
N GLU A 138 -2.68 7.01 9.20
CA GLU A 138 -3.55 7.63 8.23
C GLU A 138 -2.75 8.63 7.40
N ASN A 139 -2.97 8.62 6.09
CA ASN A 139 -2.47 9.69 5.24
C ASN A 139 -3.40 10.89 5.44
N ASN A 140 -2.86 12.10 5.50
CA ASN A 140 -3.63 13.35 5.54
C ASN A 140 -4.69 13.45 4.42
N GLU A 141 -4.55 12.63 3.39
CA GLU A 141 -5.48 12.49 2.27
C GLU A 141 -6.81 11.87 2.69
N SER A 142 -6.82 10.94 3.67
CA SER A 142 -8.02 10.23 4.12
C SER A 142 -8.83 10.98 5.15
N GLU A 143 -8.23 11.90 5.90
CA GLU A 143 -8.89 12.59 7.03
C GLU A 143 -9.89 13.67 6.61
N SER A 144 -9.89 14.08 5.33
CA SER A 144 -10.68 15.19 4.84
C SER A 144 -11.76 14.73 3.86
N THR A 145 -12.94 15.34 3.92
CA THR A 145 -13.98 15.23 2.88
C THR A 145 -13.96 16.39 1.91
N GLN A 146 -12.89 17.21 1.95
CA GLN A 146 -12.72 18.36 1.07
C GLN A 146 -12.24 17.92 -0.31
N ILE A 147 -12.81 18.49 -1.36
CA ILE A 147 -12.38 18.26 -2.75
C ILE A 147 -11.10 19.06 -2.99
N GLY A 148 -10.00 18.35 -3.28
CA GLY A 148 -8.69 18.92 -3.58
C GLY A 148 -8.40 19.12 -5.06
N TYR A 149 -9.08 18.35 -5.90
CA TYR A 149 -9.02 18.49 -7.35
C TYR A 149 -10.26 17.91 -8.03
N VAL A 150 -10.66 18.52 -9.13
CA VAL A 150 -11.72 18.05 -10.02
C VAL A 150 -11.09 17.75 -11.38
N THR A 151 -11.04 16.47 -11.77
CA THR A 151 -10.45 16.05 -13.04
C THR A 151 -11.27 16.62 -14.21
N ARG A 152 -10.61 16.96 -15.31
CA ARG A 152 -11.31 17.45 -16.52
C ARG A 152 -12.00 16.31 -17.26
N THR A 153 -11.34 15.18 -17.35
CA THR A 153 -11.85 13.99 -18.03
C THR A 153 -11.65 12.73 -17.19
N ILE A 154 -12.46 11.72 -17.47
CA ILE A 154 -12.31 10.37 -16.92
C ILE A 154 -12.28 9.35 -18.06
N ASP A 155 -11.50 8.29 -17.88
CA ASP A 155 -11.42 7.19 -18.84
C ASP A 155 -12.49 6.14 -18.53
N LEU A 156 -13.42 5.93 -19.45
CA LEU A 156 -14.43 4.88 -19.33
C LEU A 156 -13.81 3.49 -19.52
N ALA A 157 -14.52 2.43 -19.09
CA ALA A 157 -14.10 1.03 -19.23
C ALA A 157 -13.78 0.61 -20.70
N ASN A 158 -14.35 1.30 -21.68
CA ASN A 158 -14.06 1.08 -23.10
C ASN A 158 -12.88 1.91 -23.64
N GLY A 159 -12.13 2.60 -22.78
CA GLY A 159 -11.00 3.47 -23.13
C GLY A 159 -11.39 4.84 -23.69
N THR A 160 -12.69 5.17 -23.73
CA THR A 160 -13.14 6.49 -24.20
C THR A 160 -12.97 7.53 -23.09
N LYS A 161 -12.34 8.67 -23.39
CA LYS A 161 -12.28 9.81 -22.48
C LYS A 161 -13.56 10.63 -22.59
N VAL A 162 -14.16 10.91 -21.45
CA VAL A 162 -15.35 11.78 -21.36
C VAL A 162 -15.10 12.88 -20.34
N GLU A 163 -15.82 13.97 -20.49
CA GLU A 163 -15.79 15.04 -19.49
C GLU A 163 -16.22 14.51 -18.12
N SER A 164 -15.54 14.97 -17.09
CA SER A 164 -15.78 14.53 -15.71
C SER A 164 -17.19 14.90 -15.23
N PRO A 165 -17.96 13.96 -14.68
CA PRO A 165 -19.27 14.25 -14.08
C PRO A 165 -19.22 15.32 -12.99
N ALA A 166 -18.13 15.39 -12.23
CA ALA A 166 -17.94 16.39 -11.20
C ALA A 166 -17.83 17.80 -11.81
N LEU A 167 -17.08 17.92 -12.91
CA LEU A 167 -16.94 19.20 -13.63
C LEU A 167 -18.28 19.63 -14.23
N GLN A 168 -19.00 18.70 -14.88
CA GLN A 168 -20.34 18.96 -15.44
C GLN A 168 -21.34 19.40 -14.37
N ALA A 169 -21.27 18.82 -13.17
CA ALA A 169 -22.14 19.17 -12.06
C ALA A 169 -21.74 20.48 -11.35
N GLY A 170 -20.59 21.07 -11.71
CA GLY A 170 -20.09 22.29 -11.10
C GLY A 170 -19.49 22.14 -9.71
N LEU A 171 -18.96 20.94 -9.39
CA LEU A 171 -18.12 20.74 -8.20
C LEU A 171 -16.82 21.53 -8.32
N ARG A 172 -16.26 21.97 -7.20
CA ARG A 172 -15.05 22.83 -7.18
C ARG A 172 -14.07 22.36 -6.12
N VAL A 173 -12.82 22.70 -6.34
CA VAL A 173 -11.78 22.61 -5.30
C VAL A 173 -12.19 23.45 -4.10
N GLY A 174 -12.07 22.88 -2.91
CA GLY A 174 -12.49 23.51 -1.65
C GLY A 174 -13.90 23.16 -1.18
N ASP A 175 -14.74 22.52 -2.01
CA ASP A 175 -16.03 21.99 -1.54
C ASP A 175 -15.81 20.92 -0.48
N VAL A 176 -16.55 20.96 0.63
CA VAL A 176 -16.50 19.97 1.70
C VAL A 176 -17.77 19.12 1.66
N ILE A 177 -17.64 17.84 1.36
CA ILE A 177 -18.77 16.91 1.27
C ILE A 177 -19.20 16.52 2.69
N LYS A 178 -20.48 16.64 2.99
CA LYS A 178 -21.08 16.33 4.30
C LYS A 178 -21.87 15.02 4.26
N SER A 179 -22.57 14.76 3.15
CA SER A 179 -23.31 13.52 2.95
C SER A 179 -23.43 13.19 1.46
N ILE A 180 -23.64 11.92 1.16
CA ILE A 180 -23.91 11.40 -0.19
C ILE A 180 -25.14 10.52 -0.11
N ASP A 181 -26.18 10.82 -0.91
CA ASP A 181 -27.47 10.14 -0.90
C ASP A 181 -28.09 10.05 0.53
N GLY A 182 -27.85 11.08 1.36
CA GLY A 182 -28.30 11.17 2.75
C GLY A 182 -27.44 10.43 3.78
N SER A 183 -26.43 9.66 3.34
CA SER A 183 -25.46 9.01 4.23
C SER A 183 -24.34 9.99 4.58
N PRO A 184 -24.09 10.30 5.87
CA PRO A 184 -23.00 11.19 6.27
C PRO A 184 -21.63 10.57 5.92
N VAL A 185 -20.69 11.42 5.52
CA VAL A 185 -19.29 11.04 5.24
C VAL A 185 -18.36 11.86 6.13
N THR A 186 -17.33 11.21 6.67
CA THR A 186 -16.38 11.81 7.61
C THR A 186 -14.94 11.71 7.13
N SER A 187 -14.67 10.83 6.17
CA SER A 187 -13.37 10.58 5.58
C SER A 187 -13.48 10.52 4.05
N TRP A 188 -12.32 10.58 3.36
CA TRP A 188 -12.31 10.38 1.91
C TRP A 188 -12.63 8.94 1.53
N ASP A 189 -12.32 8.00 2.40
CA ASP A 189 -12.66 6.59 2.20
C ASP A 189 -14.18 6.39 2.22
N ASP A 190 -14.91 7.07 3.14
CA ASP A 190 -16.38 7.09 3.13
C ASP A 190 -16.94 7.65 1.82
N VAL A 191 -16.32 8.74 1.31
CA VAL A 191 -16.71 9.35 0.02
C VAL A 191 -16.52 8.36 -1.13
N ASN A 192 -15.36 7.69 -1.20
CA ASN A 192 -15.04 6.72 -2.23
C ASN A 192 -15.97 5.49 -2.16
N GLU A 193 -16.17 4.94 -0.97
CA GLU A 193 -17.02 3.77 -0.75
C GLU A 193 -18.48 4.09 -1.12
N THR A 194 -19.03 5.19 -0.59
CA THR A 194 -20.42 5.57 -0.84
C THR A 194 -20.69 5.87 -2.31
N LEU A 195 -19.76 6.55 -3.00
CA LEU A 195 -19.88 6.79 -4.45
C LEU A 195 -19.78 5.50 -5.25
N SER A 196 -18.79 4.64 -4.93
CA SER A 196 -18.51 3.42 -5.69
C SER A 196 -19.61 2.38 -5.53
N MET A 197 -20.13 2.18 -4.33
CA MET A 197 -21.18 1.21 -4.00
C MET A 197 -22.59 1.77 -4.17
N GLY A 198 -22.74 3.07 -4.40
CA GLY A 198 -24.04 3.72 -4.52
C GLY A 198 -24.89 3.13 -5.64
N SER A 199 -26.21 3.03 -5.42
CA SER A 199 -27.19 2.51 -6.39
C SER A 199 -28.16 3.57 -6.88
N GLY A 200 -27.98 4.84 -6.49
CA GLY A 200 -28.86 5.94 -6.81
C GLY A 200 -29.11 6.11 -8.30
N ARG A 201 -30.35 6.42 -8.66
CA ARG A 201 -30.79 6.74 -10.02
C ARG A 201 -31.72 7.93 -9.98
N ASP A 202 -31.70 8.73 -11.03
CA ASP A 202 -32.64 9.81 -11.24
C ASP A 202 -33.97 9.30 -11.83
N LEU A 203 -34.89 10.24 -12.09
CA LEU A 203 -36.20 9.93 -12.67
C LEU A 203 -36.14 9.38 -14.10
N ALA A 204 -35.04 9.61 -14.81
CA ALA A 204 -34.79 9.06 -16.15
C ALA A 204 -34.18 7.66 -16.09
N GLY A 205 -33.80 7.18 -14.89
CA GLY A 205 -33.16 5.90 -14.67
C GLY A 205 -31.64 5.96 -14.78
N ASP A 206 -31.06 7.13 -15.03
CA ASP A 206 -29.61 7.33 -15.10
C ASP A 206 -28.98 7.28 -13.71
N ARG A 207 -27.72 6.82 -13.64
CA ARG A 207 -26.98 6.79 -12.36
C ARG A 207 -26.85 8.19 -11.82
N SER A 208 -27.24 8.37 -10.57
CA SER A 208 -27.11 9.65 -9.89
C SER A 208 -26.60 9.47 -8.47
N ALA A 209 -25.98 10.50 -7.91
CA ALA A 209 -25.65 10.64 -6.50
C ALA A 209 -25.92 12.09 -6.10
N VAL A 210 -26.58 12.27 -4.97
CA VAL A 210 -26.89 13.60 -4.41
C VAL A 210 -25.87 13.90 -3.32
N LEU A 211 -25.07 14.95 -3.53
CA LEU A 211 -24.06 15.41 -2.58
C LEU A 211 -24.60 16.63 -1.84
N ASP A 212 -24.69 16.54 -0.52
CA ASP A 212 -24.80 17.70 0.36
C ASP A 212 -23.41 18.16 0.73
N LEU A 213 -23.04 19.36 0.40
CA LEU A 213 -21.71 19.91 0.59
C LEU A 213 -21.76 21.34 1.15
N GLU A 214 -20.63 21.82 1.60
CA GLU A 214 -20.42 23.17 2.04
C GLU A 214 -19.42 23.86 1.12
N ARG A 215 -19.80 25.00 0.55
CA ARG A 215 -18.96 25.88 -0.28
C ARG A 215 -18.92 27.27 0.33
N ASP A 216 -17.73 27.76 0.64
CA ASP A 216 -17.53 29.08 1.28
C ASP A 216 -18.41 29.28 2.55
N GLY A 217 -18.52 28.22 3.37
CA GLY A 217 -19.33 28.22 4.59
C GLY A 217 -20.84 28.14 4.36
N LYS A 218 -21.31 27.94 3.12
CA LYS A 218 -22.74 27.85 2.79
C LYS A 218 -23.12 26.43 2.35
N PRO A 219 -24.23 25.89 2.84
CA PRO A 219 -24.72 24.59 2.41
C PRO A 219 -25.17 24.65 0.94
N LEU A 220 -24.84 23.60 0.20
CA LEU A 220 -25.16 23.45 -1.20
C LEU A 220 -25.48 21.99 -1.49
N ARG A 221 -26.49 21.74 -2.33
CA ARG A 221 -26.84 20.40 -2.79
C ARG A 221 -26.60 20.29 -4.28
N ILE A 222 -25.81 19.30 -4.70
CA ILE A 222 -25.48 19.04 -6.09
C ILE A 222 -25.78 17.58 -6.42
N THR A 223 -26.45 17.35 -7.57
CA THR A 223 -26.60 16.01 -8.13
C THR A 223 -25.52 15.79 -9.18
N VAL A 224 -24.81 14.68 -9.05
CA VAL A 224 -23.81 14.23 -10.03
C VAL A 224 -24.27 12.93 -10.69
N HIS A 225 -23.80 12.66 -11.92
CA HIS A 225 -24.12 11.45 -12.68
C HIS A 225 -22.88 10.58 -12.86
N PRO A 226 -22.56 9.68 -11.89
CA PRO A 226 -21.34 8.86 -11.94
C PRO A 226 -21.25 8.02 -13.19
N ARG A 227 -20.03 7.86 -13.73
CA ARG A 227 -19.73 6.97 -14.84
C ARG A 227 -19.03 5.71 -14.35
N LEU A 228 -19.15 4.62 -15.12
CA LEU A 228 -18.43 3.39 -14.83
C LEU A 228 -17.02 3.45 -15.45
N VAL A 229 -16.02 3.23 -14.63
CA VAL A 229 -14.59 3.37 -14.96
C VAL A 229 -13.87 2.08 -14.60
N GLY A 230 -12.87 1.73 -15.41
CA GLY A 230 -12.07 0.53 -15.25
C GLY A 230 -12.81 -0.77 -15.57
N ASP A 231 -12.09 -1.89 -15.60
CA ASP A 231 -12.63 -3.21 -15.89
C ASP A 231 -13.64 -3.70 -14.84
N GLU A 232 -13.48 -3.21 -13.61
CA GLU A 232 -14.34 -3.52 -12.46
C GLU A 232 -15.63 -2.69 -12.43
N HIS A 233 -15.79 -1.75 -13.35
CA HIS A 233 -16.99 -0.90 -13.49
C HIS A 233 -17.32 -0.09 -12.24
N TRP A 234 -16.31 0.47 -11.57
CA TRP A 234 -16.51 1.36 -10.43
C TRP A 234 -17.20 2.67 -10.83
N ARG A 235 -18.16 3.10 -10.00
CA ARG A 235 -18.78 4.42 -10.15
C ARG A 235 -17.80 5.51 -9.77
N ARG A 236 -17.48 6.41 -10.70
CA ARG A 236 -16.58 7.55 -10.48
C ARG A 236 -17.20 8.84 -10.95
N VAL A 237 -16.85 9.94 -10.29
CA VAL A 237 -17.31 11.29 -10.64
C VAL A 237 -16.17 12.21 -11.03
N GLY A 238 -14.91 11.87 -10.75
CA GLY A 238 -13.74 12.65 -11.11
C GLY A 238 -13.39 13.71 -10.06
N ILE A 239 -13.37 13.34 -8.78
CA ILE A 239 -12.89 14.17 -7.66
C ILE A 239 -11.73 13.47 -6.94
N MET A 240 -10.85 14.25 -6.35
CA MET A 240 -9.72 13.80 -5.54
C MET A 240 -9.71 14.50 -4.17
N PRO A 241 -9.13 13.87 -3.12
CA PRO A 241 -9.06 14.42 -1.77
C PRO A 241 -8.26 15.72 -1.71
N GLY A 242 -8.65 16.59 -0.78
CA GLY A 242 -7.95 17.85 -0.53
C GLY A 242 -7.04 17.76 0.69
N TYR A 243 -5.79 18.16 0.49
CA TYR A 243 -4.79 18.31 1.54
C TYR A 243 -3.78 19.39 1.17
N ASP A 244 -3.05 19.90 2.17
CA ASP A 244 -2.05 20.94 1.96
C ASP A 244 -0.82 20.42 1.20
N LEU A 245 -0.51 21.02 0.07
CA LEU A 245 0.67 20.69 -0.74
C LEU A 245 1.91 21.42 -0.21
N ASN A 246 2.48 20.90 0.87
CA ASN A 246 3.69 21.44 1.46
C ASN A 246 4.95 20.88 0.78
N VAL A 247 5.82 21.74 0.33
CA VAL A 247 7.11 21.40 -0.30
C VAL A 247 8.10 20.99 0.81
N HIS A 248 8.46 19.70 0.86
CA HIS A 248 9.44 19.19 1.83
C HIS A 248 10.89 19.38 1.36
N SER A 249 11.14 19.16 0.07
CA SER A 249 12.47 19.30 -0.53
C SER A 249 12.34 19.72 -1.99
N VAL A 250 13.37 20.35 -2.50
CA VAL A 250 13.48 20.74 -3.91
C VAL A 250 14.82 20.21 -4.42
N GLU A 251 14.78 19.45 -5.50
CA GLU A 251 15.97 18.87 -6.10
C GLU A 251 16.89 19.97 -6.64
N PRO A 252 18.19 19.98 -6.28
CA PRO A 252 19.14 20.96 -6.79
C PRO A 252 19.19 20.98 -8.32
N ASN A 253 19.28 22.17 -8.91
CA ASN A 253 19.33 22.38 -10.37
C ASN A 253 18.05 21.96 -11.12
N SER A 254 16.96 21.60 -10.44
CA SER A 254 15.65 21.35 -11.06
C SER A 254 15.04 22.65 -11.61
N ALA A 255 14.01 22.54 -12.46
CA ALA A 255 13.23 23.67 -12.93
C ALA A 255 12.56 24.42 -11.77
N SER A 256 12.09 23.67 -10.76
CA SER A 256 11.48 24.21 -9.55
C SER A 256 12.48 25.00 -8.70
N ALA A 257 13.72 24.49 -8.54
CA ALA A 257 14.78 25.20 -7.83
C ALA A 257 15.14 26.51 -8.54
N ARG A 258 15.28 26.49 -9.89
CA ARG A 258 15.56 27.70 -10.69
C ARG A 258 14.43 28.73 -10.64
N ALA A 259 13.17 28.27 -10.50
CA ALA A 259 12.02 29.15 -10.32
C ALA A 259 11.93 29.76 -8.91
N GLY A 260 12.77 29.29 -7.97
CA GLY A 260 12.81 29.81 -6.62
C GLY A 260 11.83 29.09 -5.65
N LEU A 261 11.30 27.91 -6.00
CA LEU A 261 10.54 27.07 -5.07
C LEU A 261 11.49 26.61 -3.94
N ALA A 262 11.01 26.64 -2.72
CA ALA A 262 11.82 26.34 -1.54
C ALA A 262 11.07 25.38 -0.57
N PRO A 263 11.81 24.61 0.23
CA PRO A 263 11.20 23.85 1.33
C PRO A 263 10.39 24.77 2.27
N GLY A 264 9.21 24.31 2.67
CA GLY A 264 8.25 25.07 3.48
C GLY A 264 7.26 25.91 2.67
N ASP A 265 7.39 26.00 1.34
CA ASP A 265 6.34 26.57 0.50
C ASP A 265 5.10 25.67 0.50
N ARG A 266 3.91 26.29 0.46
CA ARG A 266 2.65 25.60 0.20
C ARG A 266 2.12 25.98 -1.16
N ILE A 267 1.98 25.02 -2.07
CA ILE A 267 1.40 25.24 -3.41
C ILE A 267 -0.11 25.36 -3.25
N ILE A 268 -0.70 26.40 -3.89
CA ILE A 268 -2.12 26.72 -3.78
C ILE A 268 -2.85 26.79 -5.13
N ASP A 269 -2.15 27.05 -6.21
CA ASP A 269 -2.72 27.05 -7.56
C ASP A 269 -1.65 26.81 -8.64
N VAL A 270 -2.13 26.37 -9.82
CA VAL A 270 -1.35 26.28 -11.07
C VAL A 270 -2.10 27.06 -12.14
N ASN A 271 -1.44 28.00 -12.77
CA ASN A 271 -2.01 28.85 -13.82
C ASN A 271 -3.35 29.52 -13.39
N GLY A 272 -3.49 29.78 -12.08
CA GLY A 272 -4.69 30.31 -11.46
C GLY A 272 -5.79 29.29 -11.14
N ALA A 273 -5.63 28.01 -11.48
CA ALA A 273 -6.51 26.94 -11.06
C ALA A 273 -6.16 26.47 -9.62
N PRO A 274 -7.07 26.57 -8.64
CA PRO A 274 -6.81 26.11 -7.27
C PRO A 274 -6.46 24.64 -7.23
N ILE A 275 -5.48 24.25 -6.41
CA ILE A 275 -4.98 22.89 -6.25
C ILE A 275 -4.75 22.59 -4.77
N MET A 276 -5.27 21.45 -4.32
CA MET A 276 -5.06 20.88 -2.99
C MET A 276 -4.79 19.37 -3.07
N ASN A 277 -4.16 18.90 -4.17
CA ASN A 277 -3.89 17.49 -4.40
C ASN A 277 -2.67 17.33 -5.33
N ALA A 278 -1.73 16.43 -4.97
CA ALA A 278 -0.48 16.26 -5.72
C ALA A 278 -0.71 15.64 -7.11
N SER A 279 -1.65 14.69 -7.24
CA SER A 279 -2.00 14.12 -8.54
C SER A 279 -2.64 15.17 -9.44
N GLY A 280 -3.54 15.99 -8.88
CA GLY A 280 -4.14 17.13 -9.59
C GLY A 280 -3.10 18.17 -10.04
N LEU A 281 -2.09 18.45 -9.20
CA LEU A 281 -0.95 19.28 -9.59
C LEU A 281 -0.24 18.69 -10.82
N GLY A 282 0.01 17.37 -10.82
CA GLY A 282 0.62 16.69 -11.95
C GLY A 282 -0.24 16.75 -13.23
N GLU A 283 -1.55 16.56 -13.12
CA GLU A 283 -2.49 16.67 -14.25
C GLU A 283 -2.51 18.09 -14.84
N GLU A 284 -2.61 19.14 -14.00
CA GLU A 284 -2.63 20.53 -14.47
C GLU A 284 -1.31 20.94 -15.14
N LEU A 285 -0.17 20.48 -14.61
CA LEU A 285 1.13 20.71 -15.25
C LEU A 285 1.29 19.96 -16.58
N ALA A 286 0.61 18.82 -16.74
CA ALA A 286 0.67 18.03 -17.97
C ALA A 286 -0.22 18.58 -19.09
N LEU A 287 -1.23 19.41 -18.78
CA LEU A 287 -2.14 19.99 -19.78
C LEU A 287 -1.41 20.89 -20.78
N ASP A 288 -0.39 21.60 -20.33
CA ASP A 288 0.42 22.47 -21.18
C ASP A 288 1.90 22.31 -20.80
N SER A 289 2.47 21.17 -21.22
CA SER A 289 3.86 20.84 -20.93
C SER A 289 4.89 21.61 -21.78
N GLU A 290 4.44 22.35 -22.80
CA GLU A 290 5.31 23.09 -23.73
C GLU A 290 5.55 24.53 -23.28
N HIS A 291 4.66 25.08 -22.47
CA HIS A 291 4.77 26.44 -21.97
C HIS A 291 5.14 26.50 -20.48
N PRO A 292 5.71 27.62 -20.01
CA PRO A 292 6.00 27.84 -18.61
C PRO A 292 4.73 27.81 -17.76
N ALA A 293 4.73 27.03 -16.67
CA ALA A 293 3.63 27.00 -15.72
C ALA A 293 3.83 28.05 -14.62
N ARG A 294 2.76 28.74 -14.25
CA ARG A 294 2.75 29.69 -13.13
C ARG A 294 2.23 28.97 -11.89
N LEU A 295 3.07 28.85 -10.86
CA LEU A 295 2.67 28.32 -9.55
C LEU A 295 2.40 29.45 -8.58
N GLY A 296 1.19 29.49 -8.00
CA GLY A 296 0.89 30.25 -6.80
C GLY A 296 1.35 29.47 -5.58
N VAL A 297 2.20 30.06 -4.76
CA VAL A 297 2.67 29.45 -3.51
C VAL A 297 2.50 30.41 -2.33
N LEU A 298 2.30 29.84 -1.13
CA LEU A 298 2.34 30.58 0.13
C LEU A 298 3.66 30.30 0.83
N ARG A 299 4.46 31.35 1.06
CA ARG A 299 5.71 31.32 1.84
C ARG A 299 5.58 32.26 3.02
N ASN A 300 5.64 31.72 4.23
CA ASN A 300 5.44 32.51 5.47
C ASN A 300 4.14 33.35 5.44
N GLY A 301 3.06 32.76 4.91
CA GLY A 301 1.76 33.42 4.80
C GLY A 301 1.62 34.44 3.68
N LYS A 302 2.69 34.70 2.90
CA LYS A 302 2.65 35.60 1.76
C LYS A 302 2.56 34.84 0.44
N ARG A 303 1.66 35.27 -0.44
CA ARG A 303 1.55 34.73 -1.79
C ARG A 303 2.73 35.18 -2.66
N LEU A 304 3.32 34.20 -3.34
CA LEU A 304 4.33 34.39 -4.38
C LEU A 304 3.86 33.67 -5.64
N ASP A 305 4.13 34.27 -6.80
CA ASP A 305 3.89 33.62 -8.09
C ASP A 305 5.25 33.22 -8.69
N LEU A 306 5.48 31.94 -8.85
CA LEU A 306 6.70 31.37 -9.42
C LEU A 306 6.44 30.90 -10.85
N VAL A 307 7.36 31.12 -11.76
CA VAL A 307 7.25 30.63 -13.15
C VAL A 307 8.22 29.48 -13.34
N ILE A 308 7.69 28.29 -13.54
CA ILE A 308 8.47 27.08 -13.79
C ILE A 308 8.59 26.89 -15.29
N ALA A 309 9.83 26.77 -15.78
CA ALA A 309 10.09 26.48 -17.19
C ALA A 309 9.53 25.14 -17.60
N PRO A 310 9.05 24.99 -18.86
CA PRO A 310 8.52 23.74 -19.35
C PRO A 310 9.57 22.63 -19.31
N ARG A 311 9.09 21.39 -19.19
CA ARG A 311 9.95 20.20 -19.25
C ARG A 311 10.31 19.92 -20.71
N ILE A 312 11.44 20.48 -21.18
CA ILE A 312 11.96 20.16 -22.51
C ILE A 312 12.63 18.79 -22.43
N GLY A 313 11.99 17.80 -23.03
CA GLY A 313 12.57 16.46 -23.25
C GLY A 313 12.49 15.51 -22.07
N GLY A 314 11.79 14.42 -22.30
CA GLY A 314 11.71 13.13 -21.65
C GLY A 314 12.52 12.84 -20.40
N ILE A 315 11.79 12.28 -19.47
CA ILE A 315 12.19 11.27 -18.49
C ILE A 315 13.71 11.21 -18.19
N GLN A 316 14.13 11.74 -17.09
CA GLN A 316 15.15 11.11 -16.24
C GLN A 316 14.60 11.04 -14.83
#